data_78fdf8bdcc60820328e5b65d02b833f6
#
_entry.id   78fdf8bdcc60820328e5b65d02b833f6
#
_cell.length_a   1.000
_cell.length_b   1.000
_cell.length_c   1.000
_cell.angle_alpha   90.00
_cell.angle_beta   90.00
_cell.angle_gamma   90.00
#
_symmetry.space_group_name_H-M   'P 1'
#
loop_
_entity.id
_entity.type
_entity.pdbx_description
1 polymer ?
#
loop_
_entity_poly.entity_id
_entity_poly.type
_entity_poly.pdbx_seq_one_letter_code
_entity_poly.pdbx_strand_id
1 'polypeptide(L)'
;MIIFVAGSVKKLQLNYAAKALSNITILRLMNSLGSGLDTVSIQEVQLGLLAGFKPESIIFTPNGVSLEEIEAASKLGVRINIDNLSILEQFGSKHPTIPVCIRINPHVMAGGNSNISVGHIDSKFGISIHQIPHLLRIVELTKMNI
;
A
#
# COMPACT_ATOMS: atom_id res chain seq x y z
N MET A 1 -0.97 -15.79 -9.84
CA MET A 1 -0.62 -17.08 -9.24
C MET A 1 -0.78 -16.95 -7.73
N ILE A 2 -1.78 -17.56 -7.15
CA ILE A 2 -1.99 -17.57 -5.70
C ILE A 2 -1.18 -18.76 -5.16
N ILE A 3 -0.14 -18.47 -4.39
CA ILE A 3 0.64 -19.52 -3.71
C ILE A 3 -0.07 -19.80 -2.38
N PHE A 4 -0.73 -20.95 -2.27
CA PHE A 4 -1.21 -21.44 -1.00
C PHE A 4 -0.04 -22.07 -0.24
N VAL A 5 0.40 -21.41 0.83
CA VAL A 5 1.27 -22.06 1.82
C VAL A 5 0.36 -22.92 2.70
N ALA A 6 0.36 -24.21 2.47
CA ALA A 6 -0.40 -25.17 3.27
C ALA A 6 0.17 -25.20 4.70
N GLY A 7 -0.67 -24.95 5.69
CA GLY A 7 -0.40 -25.19 7.11
C GLY A 7 -0.09 -23.95 7.94
N SER A 8 -1.06 -23.44 8.65
CA SER A 8 -1.05 -22.45 9.73
C SER A 8 -1.43 -20.98 9.45
N VAL A 9 -1.94 -20.63 8.26
CA VAL A 9 -2.53 -19.30 8.07
C VAL A 9 -3.89 -19.26 8.76
N LYS A 10 -3.96 -18.67 9.95
CA LYS A 10 -5.22 -18.57 10.73
C LYS A 10 -6.21 -17.55 10.13
N LYS A 11 -5.74 -16.61 9.33
CA LYS A 11 -6.57 -15.59 8.68
C LYS A 11 -5.91 -15.12 7.39
N LEU A 12 -6.62 -15.22 6.27
CA LEU A 12 -6.20 -14.70 4.96
C LEU A 12 -7.14 -13.58 4.55
N GLN A 13 -6.57 -12.42 4.21
CA GLN A 13 -7.29 -11.30 3.60
C GLN A 13 -6.82 -11.16 2.15
N LEU A 14 -7.75 -11.25 1.20
CA LEU A 14 -7.49 -10.95 -0.20
C LEU A 14 -7.89 -9.51 -0.49
N ASN A 15 -7.06 -8.78 -1.25
CA ASN A 15 -7.37 -7.43 -1.71
C ASN A 15 -7.45 -7.43 -3.24
N TYR A 16 -8.52 -6.86 -3.77
CA TYR A 16 -8.67 -6.65 -5.20
C TYR A 16 -7.91 -5.39 -5.62
N ALA A 17 -7.05 -5.47 -6.65
CA ALA A 17 -6.33 -4.33 -7.18
C ALA A 17 -7.22 -3.50 -8.11
N ALA A 18 -7.65 -2.32 -7.68
CA ALA A 18 -8.56 -1.45 -8.42
C ALA A 18 -8.03 -1.07 -9.81
N LYS A 19 -6.72 -0.92 -9.95
CA LYS A 19 -6.05 -0.62 -11.23
C LYS A 19 -6.33 -1.62 -12.35
N ALA A 20 -6.72 -2.87 -12.02
CA ALA A 20 -7.05 -3.88 -13.02
C ALA A 20 -8.36 -3.56 -13.73
N LEU A 21 -9.38 -3.14 -12.98
CA LEU A 21 -10.66 -2.65 -13.48
C LEU A 21 -11.39 -1.90 -12.35
N SER A 22 -11.46 -0.58 -12.45
CA SER A 22 -12.09 0.30 -11.44
C SER A 22 -13.60 0.52 -11.69
N ASN A 23 -14.27 -0.40 -12.36
CA ASN A 23 -15.72 -0.33 -12.58
C ASN A 23 -16.48 -0.53 -11.28
N ILE A 24 -17.43 0.40 -10.99
CA ILE A 24 -18.18 0.42 -9.72
C ILE A 24 -18.97 -0.88 -9.46
N THR A 25 -19.52 -1.51 -10.49
CA THR A 25 -20.27 -2.77 -10.36
C THR A 25 -19.35 -3.92 -9.95
N ILE A 26 -18.15 -3.99 -10.54
CA ILE A 26 -17.13 -4.97 -10.17
C ILE A 26 -16.64 -4.74 -8.74
N LEU A 27 -16.38 -3.48 -8.36
CA LEU A 27 -15.97 -3.15 -7.01
C LEU A 27 -17.04 -3.56 -5.98
N ARG A 28 -18.31 -3.32 -6.26
CA ARG A 28 -19.42 -3.78 -5.40
C ARG A 28 -19.47 -5.31 -5.28
N LEU A 29 -19.25 -6.02 -6.39
CA LEU A 29 -19.15 -7.47 -6.37
C LEU A 29 -17.98 -7.93 -5.50
N MET A 30 -16.79 -7.37 -5.66
CA MET A 30 -15.61 -7.72 -4.85
C MET A 30 -15.85 -7.45 -3.37
N ASN A 31 -16.46 -6.31 -3.04
CA ASN A 31 -16.84 -6.00 -1.66
C ASN A 31 -17.83 -7.04 -1.09
N SER A 32 -18.86 -7.44 -1.86
CA SER A 32 -19.84 -8.43 -1.42
C SER A 32 -19.25 -9.83 -1.19
N LEU A 33 -18.12 -10.13 -1.85
CA LEU A 33 -17.35 -11.37 -1.66
C LEU A 33 -16.37 -11.29 -0.47
N GLY A 34 -16.35 -10.16 0.27
CA GLY A 34 -15.48 -9.99 1.43
C GLY A 34 -14.03 -9.63 1.09
N SER A 35 -13.74 -9.24 -0.16
CA SER A 35 -12.42 -8.73 -0.54
C SER A 35 -12.15 -7.39 0.11
N GLY A 36 -10.88 -7.09 0.42
CA GLY A 36 -10.39 -5.73 0.58
C GLY A 36 -10.11 -5.09 -0.78
N LEU A 37 -9.65 -3.85 -0.78
CA LEU A 37 -9.32 -3.08 -1.98
C LEU A 37 -7.90 -2.54 -1.89
N ASP A 38 -7.11 -2.72 -2.95
CA ASP A 38 -5.80 -2.09 -3.14
C ASP A 38 -5.94 -1.00 -4.22
N THR A 39 -5.58 0.23 -3.87
CA THR A 39 -5.78 1.44 -4.67
C THR A 39 -4.46 2.18 -4.88
N VAL A 40 -4.31 2.85 -6.02
CA VAL A 40 -3.09 3.60 -6.38
C VAL A 40 -3.33 5.10 -6.56
N SER A 41 -4.58 5.55 -6.49
CA SER A 41 -4.95 6.96 -6.58
C SER A 41 -6.08 7.31 -5.60
N ILE A 42 -6.18 8.60 -5.25
CA ILE A 42 -7.26 9.08 -4.37
C ILE A 42 -8.65 8.86 -5.00
N GLN A 43 -8.74 8.92 -6.33
CA GLN A 43 -9.99 8.66 -7.06
C GLN A 43 -10.42 7.20 -6.91
N GLU A 44 -9.47 6.24 -6.94
CA GLU A 44 -9.77 4.83 -6.68
C GLU A 44 -10.21 4.61 -5.22
N VAL A 45 -9.62 5.30 -4.24
CA VAL A 45 -10.06 5.29 -2.84
C VAL A 45 -11.52 5.76 -2.75
N GLN A 46 -11.83 6.92 -3.34
CA GLN A 46 -13.19 7.48 -3.33
C GLN A 46 -14.19 6.53 -4.00
N LEU A 47 -13.80 5.93 -5.12
CA LEU A 47 -14.63 4.95 -5.83
C LEU A 47 -14.87 3.69 -4.98
N GLY A 48 -13.85 3.23 -4.26
CA GLY A 48 -13.96 2.13 -3.31
C GLY A 48 -14.96 2.42 -2.18
N LEU A 49 -14.87 3.61 -1.58
CA LEU A 49 -15.81 4.05 -0.55
C LEU A 49 -17.24 4.13 -1.11
N LEU A 50 -17.42 4.65 -2.33
CA LEU A 50 -18.71 4.69 -3.02
C LEU A 50 -19.24 3.28 -3.36
N ALA A 51 -18.36 2.32 -3.59
CA ALA A 51 -18.71 0.91 -3.80
C ALA A 51 -19.11 0.19 -2.50
N GLY A 52 -18.94 0.82 -1.33
CA GLY A 52 -19.33 0.30 -0.04
C GLY A 52 -18.21 -0.41 0.72
N PHE A 53 -16.95 -0.32 0.28
CA PHE A 53 -15.83 -0.79 1.08
C PHE A 53 -15.69 0.03 2.36
N LYS A 54 -15.43 -0.63 3.47
CA LYS A 54 -15.07 0.05 4.71
C LYS A 54 -13.67 0.67 4.59
N PRO A 55 -13.42 1.88 5.13
CA PRO A 55 -12.11 2.52 5.04
C PRO A 55 -10.95 1.60 5.45
N GLU A 56 -11.10 0.89 6.55
CA GLU A 56 -10.09 -0.04 7.08
C GLU A 56 -9.81 -1.26 6.17
N SER A 57 -10.67 -1.53 5.19
CA SER A 57 -10.47 -2.59 4.19
C SER A 57 -9.84 -2.08 2.89
N ILE A 58 -9.59 -0.77 2.78
CA ILE A 58 -8.93 -0.15 1.63
C ILE A 58 -7.47 0.11 1.99
N ILE A 59 -6.56 -0.27 1.09
CA ILE A 59 -5.13 0.05 1.18
C ILE A 59 -4.82 1.04 0.06
N PHE A 60 -4.29 2.20 0.42
CA PHE A 60 -3.78 3.18 -0.53
C PHE A 60 -2.28 2.97 -0.70
N THR A 61 -1.88 2.44 -1.86
CA THR A 61 -0.49 2.13 -2.24
C THR A 61 -0.09 3.00 -3.43
N PRO A 62 0.06 4.31 -3.24
CA PRO A 62 0.40 5.21 -4.33
C PRO A 62 1.85 5.02 -4.78
N ASN A 63 2.17 5.56 -5.96
CA ASN A 63 3.53 5.63 -6.47
C ASN A 63 3.78 7.04 -7.01
N GLY A 64 4.70 7.77 -6.37
CA GLY A 64 5.09 9.10 -6.80
C GLY A 64 4.02 10.19 -6.63
N VAL A 65 3.20 10.09 -5.59
CA VAL A 65 2.19 11.10 -5.22
C VAL A 65 2.75 12.13 -4.25
N SER A 66 2.07 13.27 -4.13
CA SER A 66 2.43 14.32 -3.19
C SER A 66 2.04 13.97 -1.74
N LEU A 67 2.64 14.68 -0.78
CA LEU A 67 2.28 14.55 0.64
C LEU A 67 0.81 14.89 0.87
N GLU A 68 0.29 15.91 0.19
CA GLU A 68 -1.10 16.35 0.32
C GLU A 68 -2.08 15.25 -0.07
N GLU A 69 -1.75 14.43 -1.06
CA GLU A 69 -2.57 13.30 -1.49
C GLU A 69 -2.56 12.17 -0.46
N ILE A 70 -1.40 11.90 0.16
CA ILE A 70 -1.30 10.97 1.30
C ILE A 70 -2.14 11.47 2.50
N GLU A 71 -2.02 12.76 2.83
CA GLU A 71 -2.81 13.39 3.90
C GLU A 71 -4.32 13.33 3.61
N ALA A 72 -4.72 13.54 2.35
CA ALA A 72 -6.11 13.41 1.94
C ALA A 72 -6.64 11.97 2.11
N ALA A 73 -5.85 10.98 1.72
CA ALA A 73 -6.20 9.57 1.90
C ALA A 73 -6.29 9.20 3.39
N SER A 74 -5.35 9.69 4.22
CA SER A 74 -5.35 9.42 5.66
C SER A 74 -6.60 9.95 6.37
N LYS A 75 -7.11 11.12 5.96
CA LYS A 75 -8.36 11.71 6.47
C LYS A 75 -9.59 10.86 6.14
N LEU A 76 -9.54 10.05 5.09
CA LEU A 76 -10.60 9.11 4.74
C LEU A 76 -10.56 7.82 5.58
N GLY A 77 -9.56 7.66 6.46
CA GLY A 77 -9.44 6.52 7.36
C GLY A 77 -8.96 5.23 6.68
N VAL A 78 -8.43 5.31 5.46
CA VAL A 78 -7.88 4.16 4.75
C VAL A 78 -6.46 3.85 5.22
N ARG A 79 -6.02 2.61 5.04
CA ARG A 79 -4.65 2.21 5.35
C ARG A 79 -3.68 2.79 4.32
N ILE A 80 -2.63 3.45 4.79
CA ILE A 80 -1.62 4.10 3.95
C ILE A 80 -0.41 3.18 3.82
N ASN A 81 0.08 3.00 2.60
CA ASN A 81 1.32 2.30 2.30
C ASN A 81 2.31 3.28 1.67
N ILE A 82 3.45 3.52 2.32
CA ILE A 82 4.46 4.48 1.88
C ILE A 82 5.63 3.73 1.25
N ASP A 83 6.09 4.22 0.11
CA ASP A 83 7.10 3.57 -0.73
C ASP A 83 8.41 4.37 -0.89
N ASN A 84 8.55 5.53 -0.22
CA ASN A 84 9.77 6.33 -0.26
C ASN A 84 10.06 7.04 1.06
N LEU A 85 11.35 7.29 1.34
CA LEU A 85 11.83 7.85 2.60
C LEU A 85 11.42 9.31 2.79
N SER A 86 11.39 10.12 1.71
CA SER A 86 11.06 11.54 1.82
C SER A 86 9.62 11.76 2.29
N ILE A 87 8.68 11.00 1.70
CA ILE A 87 7.27 11.03 2.13
C ILE A 87 7.14 10.48 3.56
N LEU A 88 7.86 9.38 3.88
CA LEU A 88 7.84 8.81 5.22
C LEU A 88 8.25 9.83 6.29
N GLU A 89 9.35 10.55 6.06
CA GLU A 89 9.85 11.57 6.99
C GLU A 89 8.87 12.73 7.14
N GLN A 90 8.36 13.26 6.02
CA GLN A 90 7.42 14.38 6.03
C GLN A 90 6.09 14.01 6.70
N PHE A 91 5.54 12.84 6.34
CA PHE A 91 4.29 12.36 6.92
C PHE A 91 4.43 12.04 8.41
N GLY A 92 5.51 11.32 8.78
CA GLY A 92 5.79 10.98 10.19
C GLY A 92 5.98 12.20 11.08
N SER A 93 6.65 13.24 10.56
CA SER A 93 6.85 14.50 11.31
C SER A 93 5.54 15.25 11.59
N LYS A 94 4.56 15.15 10.68
CA LYS A 94 3.26 15.82 10.81
C LYS A 94 2.20 14.96 11.50
N HIS A 95 2.23 13.65 11.28
CA HIS A 95 1.17 12.72 11.67
C HIS A 95 1.70 11.47 12.39
N PRO A 96 2.48 11.59 13.46
CA PRO A 96 3.17 10.46 14.11
C PRO A 96 2.22 9.39 14.67
N THR A 97 0.98 9.75 14.96
CA THR A 97 -0.01 8.84 15.54
C THR A 97 -0.77 8.01 14.51
N ILE A 98 -0.70 8.37 13.22
CA ILE A 98 -1.38 7.64 12.16
C ILE A 98 -0.52 6.46 11.74
N PRO A 99 -1.01 5.20 11.90
CA PRO A 99 -0.23 4.03 11.50
C PRO A 99 -0.10 3.95 9.98
N VAL A 100 1.09 3.58 9.51
CA VAL A 100 1.37 3.39 8.09
C VAL A 100 2.04 2.04 7.85
N CYS A 101 1.84 1.50 6.65
CA CYS A 101 2.60 0.38 6.13
C CYS A 101 3.76 0.88 5.28
N ILE A 102 4.84 0.10 5.22
CA ILE A 102 6.01 0.43 4.42
C ILE A 102 6.16 -0.59 3.30
N ARG A 103 6.33 -0.10 2.08
CA ARG A 103 6.65 -0.95 0.93
C ARG A 103 8.17 -1.09 0.80
N ILE A 104 8.68 -2.30 1.00
CA ILE A 104 10.11 -2.61 0.86
C ILE A 104 10.38 -3.25 -0.50
N ASN A 105 11.46 -2.80 -1.17
CA ASN A 105 12.04 -3.49 -2.31
C ASN A 105 13.18 -4.39 -1.83
N PRO A 106 13.03 -5.73 -1.85
CA PRO A 106 14.05 -6.66 -1.39
C PRO A 106 15.19 -6.88 -2.39
N HIS A 107 15.13 -6.28 -3.59
CA HIS A 107 16.07 -6.49 -4.70
C HIS A 107 16.22 -7.96 -5.12
N VAL A 108 15.18 -8.76 -4.96
CA VAL A 108 15.13 -10.16 -5.40
C VAL A 108 14.45 -10.24 -6.75
N MET A 109 15.13 -10.80 -7.73
CA MET A 109 14.53 -11.08 -9.05
C MET A 109 13.53 -12.24 -8.90
N ALA A 110 12.24 -11.92 -8.85
CA ALA A 110 11.19 -12.93 -8.87
C ALA A 110 10.88 -13.31 -10.32
N GLY A 111 11.43 -14.42 -10.74
CA GLY A 111 11.17 -15.30 -11.87
C GLY A 111 10.53 -14.81 -13.16
N GLY A 112 11.09 -15.20 -14.28
CA GLY A 112 10.44 -15.48 -15.57
C GLY A 112 10.38 -14.39 -16.61
N ASN A 113 10.19 -13.12 -16.29
CA ASN A 113 10.16 -12.05 -17.29
C ASN A 113 10.77 -10.77 -16.70
N SER A 114 11.94 -10.37 -17.19
CA SER A 114 12.68 -9.19 -16.74
C SER A 114 11.87 -7.89 -16.84
N ASN A 115 10.93 -7.81 -17.78
CA ASN A 115 10.08 -6.62 -17.99
C ASN A 115 8.95 -6.47 -16.96
N ILE A 116 8.69 -7.49 -16.14
CA ILE A 116 7.59 -7.50 -15.15
C ILE A 116 8.12 -7.61 -13.71
N SER A 117 9.44 -7.75 -13.52
CA SER A 117 10.03 -7.91 -12.19
C SER A 117 10.03 -6.58 -11.43
N VAL A 118 9.14 -6.44 -10.44
CA VAL A 118 9.08 -5.28 -9.53
C VAL A 118 10.19 -5.29 -8.46
N GLY A 119 10.94 -6.39 -8.34
CA GLY A 119 12.06 -6.54 -7.40
C GLY A 119 13.43 -6.20 -7.98
N HIS A 120 13.53 -5.73 -9.24
CA HIS A 120 14.80 -5.35 -9.85
C HIS A 120 15.43 -4.18 -9.10
N ILE A 121 16.77 -4.11 -9.09
CA ILE A 121 17.52 -3.04 -8.42
C ILE A 121 17.14 -1.64 -8.95
N ASP A 122 16.80 -1.55 -10.22
CA ASP A 122 16.33 -0.33 -10.89
C ASP A 122 14.82 -0.11 -10.78
N SER A 123 14.11 -0.96 -10.01
CA SER A 123 12.68 -0.75 -9.79
C SER A 123 12.43 0.50 -8.97
N LYS A 124 11.55 1.36 -9.47
CA LYS A 124 11.08 2.56 -8.79
C LYS A 124 10.14 2.27 -7.60
N PHE A 125 9.80 1.01 -7.35
CA PHE A 125 8.81 0.63 -6.36
C PHE A 125 9.44 0.23 -5.04
N GLY A 126 9.02 0.90 -3.97
CA GLY A 126 9.38 0.57 -2.59
C GLY A 126 10.74 1.10 -2.15
N ILE A 127 10.89 1.21 -0.84
CA ILE A 127 12.15 1.57 -0.18
C ILE A 127 13.10 0.38 -0.29
N SER A 128 14.32 0.63 -0.75
CA SER A 128 15.35 -0.41 -0.86
C SER A 128 15.62 -1.08 0.50
N ILE A 129 15.79 -2.41 0.51
CA ILE A 129 16.22 -3.14 1.71
C ILE A 129 17.51 -2.58 2.31
N HIS A 130 18.40 -2.01 1.50
CA HIS A 130 19.64 -1.37 1.96
C HIS A 130 19.39 -0.04 2.68
N GLN A 131 18.21 0.56 2.53
CA GLN A 131 17.82 1.81 3.20
C GLN A 131 17.06 1.57 4.51
N ILE A 132 16.87 0.33 4.94
CA ILE A 132 16.20 -0.01 6.22
C ILE A 132 16.83 0.71 7.42
N PRO A 133 18.18 0.80 7.57
CA PRO A 133 18.75 1.55 8.70
C PRO A 133 18.34 3.02 8.72
N HIS A 134 18.24 3.66 7.54
CA HIS A 134 17.76 5.04 7.42
C HIS A 134 16.26 5.15 7.72
N LEU A 135 15.46 4.22 7.22
CA LEU A 135 14.03 4.13 7.53
C LEU A 135 13.79 4.05 9.04
N LEU A 136 14.49 3.15 9.73
CA LEU A 136 14.35 2.98 11.19
C LEU A 136 14.73 4.25 11.94
N ARG A 137 15.76 4.97 11.49
CA ARG A 137 16.14 6.26 12.08
C ARG A 137 15.05 7.32 11.91
N ILE A 138 14.38 7.38 10.75
CA ILE A 138 13.24 8.28 10.53
C ILE A 138 12.09 7.93 11.49
N VAL A 139 11.75 6.66 11.59
CA VAL A 139 10.69 6.17 12.50
C VAL A 139 10.98 6.54 13.96
N GLU A 140 12.22 6.35 14.41
CA GLU A 140 12.65 6.69 15.76
C GLU A 140 12.57 8.19 16.03
N LEU A 141 13.07 9.03 15.10
CA LEU A 141 13.08 10.48 15.23
C LEU A 141 11.67 11.08 15.19
N THR A 142 10.80 10.58 14.33
CA THR A 142 9.42 11.07 14.18
C THR A 142 8.46 10.42 15.18
N LYS A 143 8.86 9.34 15.85
CA LYS A 143 8.03 8.53 16.76
C LYS A 143 6.75 8.01 16.10
N MET A 144 6.80 7.78 14.79
CA MET A 144 5.65 7.32 14.05
C MET A 144 5.36 5.83 14.30
N ASN A 145 4.10 5.45 14.05
CA ASN A 145 3.63 4.07 14.14
C ASN A 145 3.71 3.40 12.75
N ILE A 146 4.47 2.27 12.62
CA ILE A 146 4.59 1.49 11.37
C ILE A 146 4.27 0.01 11.62
#